data_8b3cf3f01ef91ac192955bbf2f9057ea
#
_entry.id   8b3cf3f01ef91ac192955bbf2f9057ea
#
_cell.length_a   1.000
_cell.length_b   1.000
_cell.length_c   1.000
_cell.angle_alpha   90.00
_cell.angle_beta   90.00
_cell.angle_gamma   90.00
#
_symmetry.space_group_name_H-M   'P 1'
#
loop_
_entity.id
_entity.type
_entity.pdbx_description
1 polymer ?
#
loop_
_entity_poly.entity_id
_entity_poly.type
_entity_poly.pdbx_seq_one_letter_code
_entity_poly.pdbx_strand_id
1 'polypeptide(L)'
;MKKLKSIIPGTAVCAAIAAVATLTGGISIGGFSFELIGAPVIAILLGMILTLVFPKLASLASLSGGIKFTSKKILQWAVVILGFSLNLSTIAQVGAKSLPVIVGTISISLIVAFIMMKLMKVDPKTACLIGVGSSICGGSAIAATAPVIDADDEDVARSISVIFLFNVLAALIFPTLGHAIGLGTEGFAVFAGTAVNDTSSVTAAASTAEGIYGYSGILSAAVTVKLTRTLAIIPITLVLALYRTAKAKKSGGGKADFSIKKIFPWFILFFVGASLITTVCGLLPENSVTLFYSSQFVPFAKWLAKFFIAMAMGAIGLNTNIVKLIRNGGKPILLGLCCWVSITAVSLGVQSVTGLFASNL
;
A
#
# COMPACT_ATOMS: atom_id res chain seq x y z
N MET A 1 11.58 -25.46 -13.76
CA MET A 1 11.96 -26.07 -12.48
C MET A 1 13.02 -25.28 -11.68
N LYS A 2 14.12 -24.75 -12.26
CA LYS A 2 15.15 -23.97 -11.52
C LYS A 2 14.60 -22.70 -10.83
N LYS A 3 13.69 -21.92 -11.46
CA LYS A 3 13.06 -20.73 -10.86
C LYS A 3 12.19 -21.05 -9.63
N LEU A 4 11.47 -22.17 -9.65
CA LEU A 4 10.61 -22.55 -8.53
C LEU A 4 11.45 -22.94 -7.30
N LYS A 5 12.56 -23.66 -7.49
CA LYS A 5 13.47 -24.05 -6.41
C LYS A 5 14.12 -22.84 -5.70
N SER A 6 14.29 -21.70 -6.38
CA SER A 6 14.85 -20.48 -5.77
C SER A 6 13.79 -19.62 -5.03
N ILE A 7 12.49 -19.87 -5.24
CA ILE A 7 11.40 -19.10 -4.61
C ILE A 7 10.99 -19.75 -3.28
N ILE A 8 10.92 -21.08 -3.22
CA ILE A 8 10.38 -21.83 -2.08
C ILE A 8 11.05 -21.47 -0.75
N PRO A 9 12.38 -21.45 -0.59
CA PRO A 9 12.98 -21.21 0.71
C PRO A 9 12.66 -19.83 1.29
N GLY A 10 12.74 -18.77 0.48
CA GLY A 10 12.43 -17.41 0.91
C GLY A 10 10.94 -17.22 1.24
N THR A 11 10.05 -17.85 0.47
CA THR A 11 8.60 -17.85 0.75
C THR A 11 8.28 -18.61 2.03
N ALA A 12 8.97 -19.72 2.31
CA ALA A 12 8.79 -20.48 3.54
C ALA A 12 9.23 -19.69 4.78
N VAL A 13 10.33 -18.95 4.70
CA VAL A 13 10.75 -18.03 5.78
C VAL A 13 9.68 -16.96 6.04
N CYS A 14 9.12 -16.36 4.99
CA CYS A 14 8.05 -15.37 5.14
C CYS A 14 6.77 -16.00 5.72
N ALA A 15 6.43 -17.24 5.35
CA ALA A 15 5.31 -17.98 5.95
C ALA A 15 5.54 -18.28 7.44
N ALA A 16 6.75 -18.64 7.82
CA ALA A 16 7.11 -18.85 9.23
C ALA A 16 6.98 -17.55 10.03
N ILE A 17 7.47 -16.42 9.52
CA ILE A 17 7.29 -15.10 10.14
C ILE A 17 5.79 -14.77 10.29
N ALA A 18 4.99 -15.01 9.26
CA ALA A 18 3.55 -14.78 9.32
C ALA A 18 2.85 -15.67 10.33
N ALA A 19 3.22 -16.96 10.41
CA ALA A 19 2.67 -17.88 11.40
C ALA A 19 2.99 -17.43 12.83
N VAL A 20 4.24 -17.07 13.11
CA VAL A 20 4.66 -16.53 14.41
C VAL A 20 3.88 -15.24 14.71
N ALA A 21 3.78 -14.32 13.77
CA ALA A 21 3.06 -13.05 13.95
C ALA A 21 1.55 -13.27 14.20
N THR A 22 0.93 -14.25 13.52
CA THR A 22 -0.49 -14.57 13.73
C THR A 22 -0.72 -15.22 15.09
N LEU A 23 0.17 -16.13 15.51
CA LEU A 23 0.09 -16.77 16.84
C LEU A 23 0.32 -15.76 17.96
N THR A 24 1.31 -14.88 17.82
CA THR A 24 1.58 -13.82 18.81
C THR A 24 0.45 -12.79 18.88
N GLY A 25 -0.21 -12.47 17.76
CA GLY A 25 -1.39 -11.61 17.73
C GLY A 25 -2.56 -12.10 18.56
N GLY A 26 -2.67 -13.43 18.80
CA GLY A 26 -3.69 -14.01 19.68
C GLY A 26 -3.32 -14.04 21.17
N ILE A 27 -2.14 -13.55 21.57
CA ILE A 27 -1.68 -13.59 22.96
C ILE A 27 -2.04 -12.29 23.68
N SER A 28 -2.55 -12.42 24.92
CA SER A 28 -2.77 -11.30 25.85
C SER A 28 -1.91 -11.48 27.09
N ILE A 29 -1.08 -10.49 27.44
CA ILE A 29 -0.18 -10.52 28.60
C ILE A 29 -0.45 -9.29 29.46
N GLY A 30 -0.79 -9.48 30.74
CA GLY A 30 -0.91 -8.39 31.70
C GLY A 30 -1.96 -7.32 31.35
N GLY A 31 -3.06 -7.69 30.67
CA GLY A 31 -4.10 -6.76 30.20
C GLY A 31 -3.79 -6.10 28.86
N PHE A 32 -2.62 -6.31 28.27
CA PHE A 32 -2.27 -5.85 26.94
C PHE A 32 -2.51 -6.98 25.90
N SER A 33 -3.38 -6.75 24.92
CA SER A 33 -3.61 -7.68 23.81
C SER A 33 -2.72 -7.30 22.62
N PHE A 34 -1.90 -8.26 22.16
CA PHE A 34 -1.11 -8.10 20.94
C PHE A 34 -1.99 -8.01 19.67
N GLU A 35 -3.27 -8.36 19.79
CA GLU A 35 -4.27 -8.15 18.71
C GLU A 35 -4.37 -6.68 18.31
N LEU A 36 -4.19 -5.75 19.26
CA LEU A 36 -4.16 -4.30 19.01
C LEU A 36 -3.00 -3.86 18.12
N ILE A 37 -1.91 -4.61 18.07
CA ILE A 37 -0.77 -4.35 17.16
C ILE A 37 -1.07 -4.92 15.78
N GLY A 38 -1.79 -6.04 15.70
CA GLY A 38 -2.13 -6.75 14.46
C GLY A 38 -0.97 -7.57 13.87
N ALA A 39 -1.30 -8.76 13.37
CA ALA A 39 -0.32 -9.69 12.80
C ALA A 39 0.54 -9.09 11.66
N PRO A 40 0.04 -8.25 10.75
CA PRO A 40 0.88 -7.64 9.71
C PRO A 40 1.98 -6.73 10.27
N VAL A 41 1.68 -5.97 11.33
CA VAL A 41 2.65 -5.09 11.98
C VAL A 41 3.68 -5.89 12.74
N ILE A 42 3.26 -6.92 13.47
CA ILE A 42 4.19 -7.85 14.14
C ILE A 42 5.12 -8.50 13.10
N ALA A 43 4.58 -8.94 11.96
CA ALA A 43 5.37 -9.57 10.91
C ALA A 43 6.43 -8.64 10.30
N ILE A 44 6.09 -7.36 10.04
CA ILE A 44 7.07 -6.40 9.50
C ILE A 44 8.17 -6.11 10.51
N LEU A 45 7.82 -5.95 11.79
CA LEU A 45 8.80 -5.72 12.87
C LEU A 45 9.73 -6.92 13.04
N LEU A 46 9.20 -8.15 13.06
CA LEU A 46 10.01 -9.37 13.11
C LEU A 46 10.97 -9.45 11.92
N GLY A 47 10.50 -9.15 10.70
CA GLY A 47 11.35 -9.11 9.53
C GLY A 47 12.47 -8.08 9.63
N MET A 48 12.18 -6.89 10.13
CA MET A 48 13.17 -5.82 10.35
C MET A 48 14.19 -6.20 11.45
N ILE A 49 13.74 -6.77 12.55
CA ILE A 49 14.63 -7.26 13.63
C ILE A 49 15.56 -8.35 13.08
N LEU A 50 15.03 -9.31 12.33
CA LEU A 50 15.84 -10.35 11.71
C LEU A 50 16.91 -9.77 10.76
N THR A 51 16.58 -8.71 10.01
CA THR A 51 17.55 -8.03 9.14
C THR A 51 18.60 -7.24 9.93
N LEU A 52 18.24 -6.69 11.09
CA LEU A 52 19.21 -6.02 11.97
C LEU A 52 20.18 -7.03 12.59
N VAL A 53 19.69 -8.18 13.06
CA VAL A 53 20.51 -9.24 13.68
C VAL A 53 21.32 -9.99 12.63
N PHE A 54 20.72 -10.27 11.48
CA PHE A 54 21.34 -11.01 10.37
C PHE A 54 21.32 -10.18 9.06
N PRO A 55 22.21 -9.18 8.91
CA PRO A 55 22.15 -8.22 7.79
C PRO A 55 22.26 -8.85 6.38
N LYS A 56 22.83 -10.05 6.30
CA LYS A 56 22.99 -10.80 5.04
C LYS A 56 21.83 -11.74 4.73
N LEU A 57 20.88 -11.94 5.64
CA LEU A 57 19.81 -12.93 5.49
C LEU A 57 18.98 -12.73 4.23
N ALA A 58 18.50 -11.52 4.00
CA ALA A 58 17.68 -11.20 2.83
C ALA A 58 18.46 -11.22 1.50
N SER A 59 19.78 -11.06 1.57
CA SER A 59 20.67 -11.06 0.39
C SER A 59 21.19 -12.45 0.01
N LEU A 60 20.93 -13.49 0.83
CA LEU A 60 21.27 -14.86 0.48
C LEU A 60 20.60 -15.26 -0.83
N ALA A 61 21.37 -15.76 -1.78
CA ALA A 61 20.89 -16.15 -3.12
C ALA A 61 19.73 -17.15 -3.06
N SER A 62 19.71 -18.00 -2.01
CA SER A 62 18.63 -18.99 -1.77
C SER A 62 17.33 -18.38 -1.28
N LEU A 63 17.34 -17.22 -0.61
CA LEU A 63 16.17 -16.61 0.02
C LEU A 63 15.63 -15.39 -0.75
N SER A 64 16.52 -14.61 -1.37
CA SER A 64 16.17 -13.31 -1.99
C SER A 64 15.07 -13.43 -3.06
N GLY A 65 15.07 -14.49 -3.84
CA GLY A 65 14.04 -14.75 -4.86
C GLY A 65 12.64 -14.94 -4.25
N GLY A 66 12.53 -15.74 -3.19
CA GLY A 66 11.29 -16.00 -2.48
C GLY A 66 10.78 -14.78 -1.70
N ILE A 67 11.68 -14.04 -1.05
CA ILE A 67 11.33 -12.81 -0.34
C ILE A 67 10.76 -11.76 -1.29
N LYS A 68 11.40 -11.53 -2.45
CA LYS A 68 10.90 -10.62 -3.50
C LYS A 68 9.58 -11.09 -4.11
N PHE A 69 9.41 -12.40 -4.30
CA PHE A 69 8.16 -12.96 -4.78
C PHE A 69 7.03 -12.73 -3.77
N THR A 70 7.28 -12.99 -2.49
CA THR A 70 6.30 -12.83 -1.41
C THR A 70 5.87 -11.38 -1.24
N SER A 71 6.82 -10.45 -1.15
CA SER A 71 6.51 -9.02 -0.97
C SER A 71 5.70 -8.41 -2.12
N LYS A 72 5.75 -9.01 -3.32
CA LYS A 72 5.12 -8.46 -4.52
C LYS A 72 3.93 -9.30 -5.00
N LYS A 73 4.13 -10.60 -5.23
CA LYS A 73 3.12 -11.48 -5.85
C LYS A 73 2.12 -12.02 -4.83
N ILE A 74 2.60 -12.48 -3.67
CA ILE A 74 1.69 -12.97 -2.61
C ILE A 74 0.81 -11.82 -2.13
N LEU A 75 1.34 -10.58 -2.00
CA LEU A 75 0.54 -9.41 -1.67
C LEU A 75 -0.55 -9.13 -2.72
N GLN A 76 -0.20 -9.19 -4.02
CA GLN A 76 -1.19 -9.01 -5.09
C GLN A 76 -2.29 -10.06 -5.01
N TRP A 77 -1.94 -11.33 -4.75
CA TRP A 77 -2.92 -12.41 -4.56
C TRP A 77 -3.79 -12.17 -3.32
N ALA A 78 -3.21 -11.72 -2.21
CA ALA A 78 -3.97 -11.37 -1.01
C ALA A 78 -5.04 -10.31 -1.31
N VAL A 79 -4.69 -9.26 -2.05
CA VAL A 79 -5.62 -8.21 -2.46
C VAL A 79 -6.71 -8.76 -3.39
N VAL A 80 -6.36 -9.61 -4.36
CA VAL A 80 -7.36 -10.25 -5.25
C VAL A 80 -8.33 -11.12 -4.44
N ILE A 81 -7.81 -11.95 -3.53
CA ILE A 81 -8.63 -12.81 -2.67
C ILE A 81 -9.56 -11.98 -1.77
N LEU A 82 -9.08 -10.83 -1.27
CA LEU A 82 -9.90 -9.91 -0.49
C LEU A 82 -11.13 -9.40 -1.28
N GLY A 83 -11.05 -9.34 -2.61
CA GLY A 83 -12.17 -8.99 -3.49
C GLY A 83 -13.40 -9.89 -3.30
N PHE A 84 -13.22 -11.17 -2.92
CA PHE A 84 -14.32 -12.07 -2.59
C PHE A 84 -15.09 -11.68 -1.31
N SER A 85 -14.63 -10.71 -0.56
CA SER A 85 -15.33 -10.20 0.63
C SER A 85 -16.16 -8.94 0.39
N LEU A 86 -16.20 -8.44 -0.83
CA LEU A 86 -16.89 -7.21 -1.23
C LEU A 86 -17.80 -7.43 -2.43
N ASN A 87 -18.92 -6.72 -2.46
CA ASN A 87 -19.73 -6.60 -3.67
C ASN A 87 -19.39 -5.33 -4.46
N LEU A 88 -19.77 -5.28 -5.73
CA LEU A 88 -19.46 -4.15 -6.61
C LEU A 88 -20.14 -2.84 -6.17
N SER A 89 -21.32 -2.89 -5.56
CA SER A 89 -22.00 -1.68 -5.10
C SER A 89 -21.22 -1.03 -3.97
N THR A 90 -20.70 -1.82 -3.03
CA THR A 90 -19.81 -1.33 -1.95
C THR A 90 -18.54 -0.71 -2.52
N ILE A 91 -17.91 -1.36 -3.51
CA ILE A 91 -16.71 -0.81 -4.17
C ILE A 91 -17.02 0.54 -4.83
N ALA A 92 -18.13 0.64 -5.56
CA ALA A 92 -18.52 1.88 -6.22
C ALA A 92 -18.83 3.00 -5.22
N GLN A 93 -19.57 2.70 -4.15
CA GLN A 93 -19.92 3.67 -3.12
C GLN A 93 -18.70 4.18 -2.35
N VAL A 94 -17.87 3.28 -1.83
CA VAL A 94 -16.63 3.64 -1.11
C VAL A 94 -15.69 4.40 -2.01
N GLY A 95 -15.54 3.95 -3.27
CA GLY A 95 -14.71 4.63 -4.26
C GLY A 95 -15.20 6.06 -4.53
N ALA A 96 -16.50 6.23 -4.81
CA ALA A 96 -17.10 7.53 -5.10
C ALA A 96 -17.00 8.50 -3.91
N LYS A 97 -17.36 8.06 -2.71
CA LYS A 97 -17.26 8.87 -1.48
C LYS A 97 -15.81 9.33 -1.20
N SER A 98 -14.81 8.50 -1.52
CA SER A 98 -13.40 8.82 -1.29
C SER A 98 -12.78 9.76 -2.33
N LEU A 99 -13.42 9.99 -3.50
CA LEU A 99 -12.87 10.79 -4.59
C LEU A 99 -12.42 12.20 -4.16
N PRO A 100 -13.21 12.99 -3.40
CA PRO A 100 -12.77 14.33 -2.98
C PRO A 100 -11.48 14.28 -2.15
N VAL A 101 -11.36 13.30 -1.25
CA VAL A 101 -10.16 13.11 -0.43
C VAL A 101 -8.97 12.66 -1.28
N ILE A 102 -9.20 11.75 -2.24
CA ILE A 102 -8.19 11.27 -3.19
C ILE A 102 -7.64 12.43 -4.01
N VAL A 103 -8.51 13.24 -4.61
CA VAL A 103 -8.10 14.40 -5.43
C VAL A 103 -7.33 15.41 -4.59
N GLY A 104 -7.83 15.73 -3.38
CA GLY A 104 -7.15 16.64 -2.45
C GLY A 104 -5.75 16.15 -2.07
N THR A 105 -5.63 14.88 -1.68
CA THR A 105 -4.33 14.29 -1.25
C THR A 105 -3.33 14.14 -2.40
N ILE A 106 -3.78 13.83 -3.61
CA ILE A 106 -2.91 13.80 -4.80
C ILE A 106 -2.40 15.21 -5.09
N SER A 107 -3.29 16.18 -5.15
CA SER A 107 -2.96 17.58 -5.48
C SER A 107 -1.97 18.17 -4.49
N ILE A 108 -2.23 18.05 -3.18
CA ILE A 108 -1.34 18.60 -2.18
C ILE A 108 0.04 17.95 -2.19
N SER A 109 0.13 16.64 -2.41
CA SER A 109 1.41 15.94 -2.50
C SER A 109 2.28 16.48 -3.63
N LEU A 110 1.71 16.66 -4.81
CA LEU A 110 2.43 17.17 -5.98
C LEU A 110 2.83 18.64 -5.81
N ILE A 111 1.93 19.46 -5.24
CA ILE A 111 2.20 20.87 -4.95
C ILE A 111 3.34 21.02 -3.92
N VAL A 112 3.25 20.28 -2.82
CA VAL A 112 4.27 20.33 -1.76
C VAL A 112 5.60 19.81 -2.27
N ALA A 113 5.62 18.70 -3.03
CA ALA A 113 6.86 18.20 -3.64
C ALA A 113 7.51 19.26 -4.56
N PHE A 114 6.72 19.97 -5.36
CA PHE A 114 7.21 21.02 -6.25
C PHE A 114 7.74 22.24 -5.45
N ILE A 115 7.04 22.69 -4.42
CA ILE A 115 7.45 23.80 -3.58
C ILE A 115 8.75 23.44 -2.83
N MET A 116 8.77 22.27 -2.18
CA MET A 116 9.93 21.84 -1.39
C MET A 116 11.14 21.53 -2.26
N MET A 117 10.94 21.03 -3.50
CA MET A 117 12.00 20.90 -4.49
C MET A 117 12.75 22.23 -4.69
N LYS A 118 12.01 23.32 -4.89
CA LYS A 118 12.60 24.66 -5.11
C LYS A 118 13.26 25.21 -3.84
N LEU A 119 12.56 25.13 -2.71
CA LEU A 119 13.06 25.68 -1.43
C LEU A 119 14.32 24.97 -0.95
N MET A 120 14.35 23.65 -1.01
CA MET A 120 15.44 22.84 -0.47
C MET A 120 16.52 22.53 -1.52
N LYS A 121 16.30 22.93 -2.78
CA LYS A 121 17.18 22.61 -3.91
C LYS A 121 17.45 21.09 -4.00
N VAL A 122 16.38 20.28 -3.91
CA VAL A 122 16.41 18.84 -4.14
C VAL A 122 16.44 18.60 -5.65
N ASP A 123 17.11 17.54 -6.09
CA ASP A 123 17.13 17.17 -7.50
C ASP A 123 15.70 17.03 -8.06
N PRO A 124 15.39 17.64 -9.22
CA PRO A 124 14.04 17.65 -9.77
C PRO A 124 13.47 16.24 -10.06
N LYS A 125 14.31 15.28 -10.44
CA LYS A 125 13.86 13.91 -10.72
C LYS A 125 13.52 13.19 -9.42
N THR A 126 14.41 13.23 -8.42
CA THR A 126 14.16 12.69 -7.09
C THR A 126 12.89 13.33 -6.46
N ALA A 127 12.72 14.65 -6.53
CA ALA A 127 11.56 15.34 -5.99
C ALA A 127 10.25 14.95 -6.70
N CYS A 128 10.28 14.85 -8.03
CA CYS A 128 9.14 14.39 -8.83
C CYS A 128 8.76 12.96 -8.44
N LEU A 129 9.73 12.04 -8.31
CA LEU A 129 9.49 10.67 -7.92
C LEU A 129 8.91 10.54 -6.51
N ILE A 130 9.41 11.33 -5.54
CA ILE A 130 8.84 11.36 -4.18
C ILE A 130 7.41 11.91 -4.21
N GLY A 131 7.17 13.01 -4.93
CA GLY A 131 5.84 13.60 -5.05
C GLY A 131 4.82 12.66 -5.67
N VAL A 132 5.17 12.02 -6.79
CA VAL A 132 4.30 11.04 -7.47
C VAL A 132 4.15 9.76 -6.62
N GLY A 133 5.22 9.28 -6.00
CA GLY A 133 5.19 8.13 -5.08
C GLY A 133 4.27 8.38 -3.90
N SER A 134 4.37 9.52 -3.24
CA SER A 134 3.50 9.92 -2.13
C SER A 134 2.06 10.14 -2.57
N SER A 135 1.84 10.64 -3.79
CA SER A 135 0.49 10.98 -4.29
C SER A 135 -0.34 9.78 -4.74
N ILE A 136 0.27 8.65 -5.13
CA ILE A 136 -0.46 7.54 -5.76
C ILE A 136 -0.32 6.24 -4.95
N CYS A 137 0.71 5.44 -5.25
CA CYS A 137 0.87 4.08 -4.71
C CYS A 137 2.33 3.73 -4.38
N GLY A 138 3.12 4.71 -3.99
CA GLY A 138 4.49 4.48 -3.53
C GLY A 138 5.43 4.01 -4.63
N GLY A 139 6.12 2.93 -4.37
CA GLY A 139 7.15 2.39 -5.26
C GLY A 139 6.66 2.03 -6.67
N SER A 140 5.40 1.60 -6.83
CA SER A 140 4.85 1.29 -8.16
C SER A 140 4.71 2.55 -9.03
N ALA A 141 4.28 3.67 -8.41
CA ALA A 141 4.18 4.95 -9.10
C ALA A 141 5.58 5.50 -9.47
N ILE A 142 6.57 5.34 -8.58
CA ILE A 142 7.96 5.69 -8.85
C ILE A 142 8.49 4.88 -10.05
N ALA A 143 8.32 3.54 -10.02
CA ALA A 143 8.80 2.66 -11.09
C ALA A 143 8.16 2.94 -12.45
N ALA A 144 6.89 3.36 -12.46
CA ALA A 144 6.18 3.75 -13.69
C ALA A 144 6.62 5.13 -14.19
N THR A 145 6.94 6.06 -13.29
CA THR A 145 7.29 7.44 -13.63
C THR A 145 8.77 7.59 -13.99
N ALA A 146 9.65 6.82 -13.37
CA ALA A 146 11.10 6.92 -13.57
C ALA A 146 11.51 6.90 -15.05
N PRO A 147 11.09 5.93 -15.89
CA PRO A 147 11.42 5.93 -17.31
C PRO A 147 10.78 7.10 -18.07
N VAL A 148 9.65 7.61 -17.60
CA VAL A 148 8.97 8.76 -18.21
C VAL A 148 9.77 10.04 -18.03
N ILE A 149 10.48 10.21 -16.91
CA ILE A 149 11.29 11.41 -16.61
C ILE A 149 12.80 11.18 -16.79
N ASP A 150 13.25 10.04 -17.36
CA ASP A 150 14.64 9.59 -17.47
C ASP A 150 15.40 9.70 -16.13
N ALA A 151 14.76 9.27 -15.04
CA ALA A 151 15.41 9.16 -13.74
C ALA A 151 16.38 8.00 -13.74
N ASP A 152 17.52 8.17 -13.10
CA ASP A 152 18.51 7.11 -12.94
C ASP A 152 18.17 6.17 -11.77
N ASP A 153 18.94 5.07 -11.66
CA ASP A 153 18.70 4.06 -10.62
C ASP A 153 18.93 4.61 -9.21
N GLU A 154 19.77 5.62 -9.02
CA GLU A 154 20.03 6.25 -7.73
C GLU A 154 18.86 7.11 -7.30
N ASP A 155 18.28 7.91 -8.22
CA ASP A 155 17.07 8.69 -7.98
C ASP A 155 15.91 7.78 -7.57
N VAL A 156 15.73 6.68 -8.30
CA VAL A 156 14.70 5.67 -8.03
C VAL A 156 14.90 5.04 -6.66
N ALA A 157 16.11 4.56 -6.37
CA ALA A 157 16.41 3.90 -5.09
C ALA A 157 16.23 4.84 -3.90
N ARG A 158 16.69 6.10 -4.03
CA ARG A 158 16.53 7.14 -3.00
C ARG A 158 15.08 7.47 -2.74
N SER A 159 14.29 7.66 -3.80
CA SER A 159 12.87 7.98 -3.70
C SER A 159 12.06 6.83 -3.10
N ILE A 160 12.31 5.58 -3.53
CA ILE A 160 11.68 4.39 -2.96
C ILE A 160 11.99 4.27 -1.47
N SER A 161 13.24 4.52 -1.07
CA SER A 161 13.68 4.44 0.32
C SER A 161 12.92 5.42 1.22
N VAL A 162 12.75 6.68 0.76
CA VAL A 162 11.99 7.71 1.48
C VAL A 162 10.53 7.30 1.64
N ILE A 163 9.88 6.85 0.57
CA ILE A 163 8.48 6.42 0.62
C ILE A 163 8.30 5.22 1.56
N PHE A 164 9.22 4.25 1.52
CA PHE A 164 9.19 3.10 2.41
C PHE A 164 9.28 3.47 3.89
N LEU A 165 10.15 4.43 4.23
CA LEU A 165 10.28 4.92 5.60
C LEU A 165 8.94 5.41 6.14
N PHE A 166 8.26 6.30 5.41
CA PHE A 166 6.98 6.87 5.85
C PHE A 166 5.84 5.85 5.80
N ASN A 167 5.90 4.86 4.92
CA ASN A 167 4.94 3.76 4.88
C ASN A 167 5.02 2.88 6.13
N VAL A 168 6.22 2.55 6.59
CA VAL A 168 6.42 1.79 7.85
C VAL A 168 5.91 2.60 9.02
N LEU A 169 6.26 3.89 9.11
CA LEU A 169 5.78 4.78 10.17
C LEU A 169 4.25 4.89 10.17
N ALA A 170 3.64 5.04 8.98
CA ALA A 170 2.18 5.10 8.86
C ALA A 170 1.51 3.79 9.31
N ALA A 171 2.04 2.63 8.94
CA ALA A 171 1.50 1.34 9.35
C ALA A 171 1.51 1.14 10.87
N LEU A 172 2.54 1.68 11.54
CA LEU A 172 2.69 1.61 13.00
C LEU A 172 1.82 2.63 13.75
N ILE A 173 1.76 3.87 13.25
CA ILE A 173 1.22 5.01 13.99
C ILE A 173 -0.27 5.23 13.70
N PHE A 174 -0.69 5.10 12.43
CA PHE A 174 -2.02 5.53 12.00
C PHE A 174 -3.18 4.75 12.62
N PRO A 175 -3.10 3.42 12.88
CA PRO A 175 -4.21 2.71 13.54
C PRO A 175 -4.55 3.29 14.90
N THR A 176 -3.54 3.49 15.73
CA THR A 176 -3.71 4.08 17.07
C THR A 176 -4.07 5.57 17.00
N LEU A 177 -3.43 6.34 16.10
CA LEU A 177 -3.72 7.76 15.91
C LEU A 177 -5.17 7.96 15.46
N GLY A 178 -5.63 7.21 14.46
CA GLY A 178 -6.99 7.33 13.93
C GLY A 178 -8.06 7.07 14.99
N HIS A 179 -7.86 6.03 15.80
CA HIS A 179 -8.74 5.75 16.93
C HIS A 179 -8.71 6.87 17.98
N ALA A 180 -7.51 7.34 18.35
CA ALA A 180 -7.32 8.38 19.37
C ALA A 180 -7.94 9.74 18.98
N ILE A 181 -7.95 10.09 17.68
CA ILE A 181 -8.59 11.32 17.20
C ILE A 181 -10.08 11.17 16.89
N GLY A 182 -10.67 9.96 17.11
CA GLY A 182 -12.10 9.72 16.97
C GLY A 182 -12.57 9.52 15.52
N LEU A 183 -11.71 9.01 14.61
CA LEU A 183 -12.17 8.60 13.29
C LEU A 183 -13.17 7.44 13.41
N GLY A 184 -14.28 7.50 12.68
CA GLY A 184 -15.17 6.35 12.51
C GLY A 184 -14.54 5.26 11.64
N THR A 185 -15.16 4.10 11.52
CA THR A 185 -14.60 2.96 10.75
C THR A 185 -14.48 3.27 9.27
N GLU A 186 -15.46 3.96 8.64
CA GLU A 186 -15.38 4.45 7.26
C GLU A 186 -14.34 5.57 7.15
N GLY A 187 -14.34 6.51 8.11
CA GLY A 187 -13.35 7.60 8.17
C GLY A 187 -11.93 7.07 8.22
N PHE A 188 -11.65 6.06 9.06
CA PHE A 188 -10.33 5.43 9.10
C PHE A 188 -9.98 4.70 7.79
N ALA A 189 -10.93 4.00 7.19
CA ALA A 189 -10.69 3.32 5.91
C ALA A 189 -10.29 4.31 4.80
N VAL A 190 -11.00 5.45 4.70
CA VAL A 190 -10.67 6.54 3.77
C VAL A 190 -9.32 7.17 4.11
N PHE A 191 -9.06 7.43 5.40
CA PHE A 191 -7.79 7.97 5.87
C PHE A 191 -6.61 7.06 5.51
N ALA A 192 -6.68 5.77 5.86
CA ALA A 192 -5.63 4.81 5.55
C ALA A 192 -5.41 4.68 4.03
N GLY A 193 -6.49 4.58 3.24
CA GLY A 193 -6.41 4.47 1.77
C GLY A 193 -5.81 5.69 1.09
N THR A 194 -5.97 6.90 1.67
CA THR A 194 -5.53 8.17 1.08
C THR A 194 -4.25 8.73 1.69
N ALA A 195 -3.95 8.50 2.96
CA ALA A 195 -2.78 9.05 3.64
C ALA A 195 -1.58 8.10 3.69
N VAL A 196 -1.80 6.80 3.56
CA VAL A 196 -0.72 5.81 3.44
C VAL A 196 -0.38 5.61 1.95
N ASN A 197 0.91 5.66 1.61
CA ASN A 197 1.29 5.72 0.19
C ASN A 197 1.27 4.36 -0.52
N ASP A 198 1.60 3.28 0.16
CA ASP A 198 1.72 1.94 -0.44
C ASP A 198 0.58 1.01 -0.03
N THR A 199 0.13 0.16 -0.95
CA THR A 199 -0.97 -0.79 -0.69
C THR A 199 -0.65 -1.75 0.44
N SER A 200 0.61 -2.18 0.58
CA SER A 200 1.03 -3.09 1.64
C SER A 200 0.85 -2.47 3.02
N SER A 201 1.27 -1.22 3.17
CA SER A 201 1.15 -0.48 4.44
C SER A 201 -0.29 -0.08 4.75
N VAL A 202 -1.11 0.19 3.70
CA VAL A 202 -2.57 0.36 3.88
C VAL A 202 -3.19 -0.91 4.44
N THR A 203 -2.85 -2.07 3.86
CA THR A 203 -3.41 -3.35 4.34
C THR A 203 -2.95 -3.66 5.77
N ALA A 204 -1.70 -3.36 6.12
CA ALA A 204 -1.19 -3.52 7.48
C ALA A 204 -1.93 -2.61 8.47
N ALA A 205 -2.00 -1.30 8.18
CA ALA A 205 -2.68 -0.32 9.04
C ALA A 205 -4.17 -0.66 9.21
N ALA A 206 -4.87 -0.97 8.11
CA ALA A 206 -6.29 -1.27 8.16
C ALA A 206 -6.61 -2.61 8.85
N SER A 207 -5.77 -3.63 8.66
CA SER A 207 -5.92 -4.90 9.38
C SER A 207 -5.70 -4.75 10.88
N THR A 208 -4.75 -3.91 11.29
CA THR A 208 -4.52 -3.57 12.70
C THR A 208 -5.70 -2.76 13.27
N ALA A 209 -6.22 -1.80 12.50
CA ALA A 209 -7.38 -1.02 12.91
C ALA A 209 -8.63 -1.89 13.13
N GLU A 210 -8.83 -2.96 12.35
CA GLU A 210 -9.93 -3.90 12.58
C GLU A 210 -9.91 -4.49 14.00
N GLY A 211 -8.72 -4.79 14.55
CA GLY A 211 -8.58 -5.22 15.94
C GLY A 211 -8.88 -4.10 16.94
N ILE A 212 -8.40 -2.88 16.68
CA ILE A 212 -8.60 -1.72 17.58
C ILE A 212 -10.07 -1.27 17.62
N TYR A 213 -10.73 -1.24 16.45
CA TYR A 213 -12.12 -0.80 16.34
C TYR A 213 -13.15 -1.93 16.61
N GLY A 214 -12.70 -3.18 16.64
CA GLY A 214 -13.59 -4.34 16.76
C GLY A 214 -14.52 -4.55 15.55
N TYR A 215 -14.16 -4.06 14.36
CA TYR A 215 -14.97 -4.08 13.15
C TYR A 215 -14.20 -4.63 11.93
N SER A 216 -14.71 -5.67 11.29
CA SER A 216 -14.04 -6.46 10.25
C SER A 216 -14.24 -5.97 8.79
N GLY A 217 -14.63 -4.72 8.57
CA GLY A 217 -14.87 -4.15 7.23
C GLY A 217 -13.83 -3.11 6.80
N ILE A 218 -13.00 -2.64 7.73
CA ILE A 218 -12.05 -1.52 7.52
C ILE A 218 -10.99 -1.88 6.48
N LEU A 219 -10.46 -3.10 6.53
CA LEU A 219 -9.41 -3.57 5.61
C LEU A 219 -9.90 -3.52 4.15
N SER A 220 -11.06 -4.09 3.88
CA SER A 220 -11.62 -4.17 2.53
C SER A 220 -11.97 -2.79 1.97
N ALA A 221 -12.53 -1.91 2.80
CA ALA A 221 -12.85 -0.53 2.44
C ALA A 221 -11.57 0.28 2.16
N ALA A 222 -10.57 0.23 3.03
CA ALA A 222 -9.30 0.95 2.86
C ALA A 222 -8.55 0.49 1.59
N VAL A 223 -8.55 -0.82 1.32
CA VAL A 223 -7.98 -1.36 0.07
C VAL A 223 -8.74 -0.84 -1.15
N THR A 224 -10.07 -0.79 -1.10
CA THR A 224 -10.89 -0.24 -2.19
C THR A 224 -10.53 1.22 -2.47
N VAL A 225 -10.47 2.07 -1.43
CA VAL A 225 -10.03 3.48 -1.56
C VAL A 225 -8.63 3.54 -2.18
N LYS A 226 -7.71 2.72 -1.70
CA LYS A 226 -6.33 2.68 -2.22
C LYS A 226 -6.26 2.25 -3.68
N LEU A 227 -7.03 1.25 -4.09
CA LEU A 227 -7.06 0.79 -5.48
C LEU A 227 -7.66 1.87 -6.40
N THR A 228 -8.71 2.57 -5.96
CA THR A 228 -9.28 3.72 -6.66
C THR A 228 -8.22 4.81 -6.87
N ARG A 229 -7.48 5.18 -5.81
CA ARG A 229 -6.37 6.15 -5.90
C ARG A 229 -5.25 5.68 -6.85
N THR A 230 -4.96 4.37 -6.88
CA THR A 230 -3.90 3.81 -7.72
C THR A 230 -4.19 3.99 -9.21
N LEU A 231 -5.45 4.06 -9.64
CA LEU A 231 -5.81 4.34 -11.03
C LEU A 231 -5.33 5.72 -11.50
N ALA A 232 -5.09 6.67 -10.60
CA ALA A 232 -4.52 7.97 -10.94
C ALA A 232 -3.10 7.91 -11.54
N ILE A 233 -2.43 6.76 -11.46
CA ILE A 233 -1.13 6.54 -12.13
C ILE A 233 -1.23 6.76 -13.65
N ILE A 234 -2.37 6.39 -14.24
CA ILE A 234 -2.60 6.49 -15.70
C ILE A 234 -2.61 7.95 -16.15
N PRO A 235 -3.52 8.83 -15.65
CA PRO A 235 -3.54 10.21 -16.08
C PRO A 235 -2.27 10.98 -15.69
N ILE A 236 -1.68 10.72 -14.51
CA ILE A 236 -0.48 11.45 -14.07
C ILE A 236 0.73 11.10 -14.94
N THR A 237 0.99 9.81 -15.20
CA THR A 237 2.09 9.42 -16.08
C THR A 237 1.88 9.86 -17.53
N LEU A 238 0.63 9.88 -18.00
CA LEU A 238 0.29 10.39 -19.31
C LEU A 238 0.59 11.91 -19.42
N VAL A 239 0.18 12.71 -18.45
CA VAL A 239 0.46 14.15 -18.42
C VAL A 239 1.97 14.42 -18.39
N LEU A 240 2.72 13.70 -17.58
CA LEU A 240 4.19 13.80 -17.53
C LEU A 240 4.84 13.41 -18.85
N ALA A 241 4.38 12.34 -19.50
CA ALA A 241 4.86 11.91 -20.81
C ALA A 241 4.59 12.96 -21.90
N LEU A 242 3.37 13.53 -21.94
CA LEU A 242 2.99 14.58 -22.86
C LEU A 242 3.81 15.85 -22.63
N TYR A 243 3.99 16.27 -21.39
CA TYR A 243 4.81 17.43 -21.03
C TYR A 243 6.26 17.27 -21.52
N ARG A 244 6.86 16.09 -21.29
CA ARG A 244 8.22 15.80 -21.76
C ARG A 244 8.32 15.76 -23.28
N THR A 245 7.36 15.11 -23.95
CA THR A 245 7.33 15.06 -25.43
C THR A 245 7.23 16.47 -26.01
N ALA A 246 6.40 17.34 -25.42
CA ALA A 246 6.29 18.74 -25.85
C ALA A 246 7.62 19.50 -25.63
N LYS A 247 8.30 19.28 -24.49
CA LYS A 247 9.61 19.88 -24.20
C LYS A 247 10.69 19.36 -25.13
N ALA A 248 10.74 18.03 -25.39
CA ALA A 248 11.70 17.40 -26.29
C ALA A 248 11.54 17.89 -27.76
N LYS A 249 10.29 18.07 -28.24
CA LYS A 249 10.04 18.65 -29.57
C LYS A 249 10.61 20.07 -29.70
N LYS A 250 10.55 20.89 -28.64
CA LYS A 250 11.15 22.23 -28.62
C LYS A 250 12.68 22.19 -28.64
N SER A 251 13.29 21.07 -28.20
CA SER A 251 14.75 20.88 -28.11
C SER A 251 15.31 19.96 -29.19
N GLY A 252 14.54 19.55 -30.21
CA GLY A 252 14.98 18.71 -31.33
C GLY A 252 15.15 17.21 -31.03
N GLY A 253 14.60 16.70 -29.92
CA GLY A 253 14.73 15.31 -29.48
C GLY A 253 13.54 14.39 -29.82
N GLY A 254 13.74 13.06 -29.73
CA GLY A 254 12.83 12.01 -30.13
C GLY A 254 11.60 11.77 -29.19
N LYS A 255 10.69 10.86 -29.59
CA LYS A 255 9.48 10.48 -28.85
C LYS A 255 9.82 9.61 -27.62
N ALA A 256 9.20 9.89 -26.48
CA ALA A 256 9.24 9.00 -25.32
C ALA A 256 8.40 7.73 -25.60
N ASP A 257 8.94 6.55 -25.33
CA ASP A 257 8.24 5.25 -25.48
C ASP A 257 7.34 5.02 -24.27
N PHE A 258 6.02 5.24 -24.43
CA PHE A 258 5.03 5.14 -23.38
C PHE A 258 4.08 3.96 -23.64
N SER A 259 4.06 2.99 -22.72
CA SER A 259 3.20 1.80 -22.81
C SER A 259 2.26 1.68 -21.61
N ILE A 260 0.98 2.00 -21.80
CA ILE A 260 -0.08 1.86 -20.80
C ILE A 260 -0.17 0.41 -20.28
N LYS A 261 0.03 -0.60 -21.14
CA LYS A 261 -0.03 -2.02 -20.76
C LYS A 261 1.00 -2.41 -19.69
N LYS A 262 2.17 -1.76 -19.64
CA LYS A 262 3.22 -2.02 -18.65
C LYS A 262 2.96 -1.35 -17.30
N ILE A 263 2.22 -0.24 -17.31
CA ILE A 263 1.94 0.60 -16.13
C ILE A 263 0.67 0.14 -15.42
N PHE A 264 -0.30 -0.41 -16.17
CA PHE A 264 -1.59 -0.78 -15.62
C PHE A 264 -1.47 -1.90 -14.56
N PRO A 265 -2.00 -1.70 -13.35
CA PRO A 265 -1.95 -2.69 -12.27
C PRO A 265 -3.03 -3.76 -12.45
N TRP A 266 -2.77 -4.78 -13.26
CA TRP A 266 -3.70 -5.84 -13.67
C TRP A 266 -4.42 -6.54 -12.51
N PHE A 267 -3.78 -6.64 -11.33
CA PHE A 267 -4.41 -7.27 -10.16
C PHE A 267 -5.67 -6.54 -9.69
N ILE A 268 -5.86 -5.25 -10.04
CA ILE A 268 -7.09 -4.52 -9.76
C ILE A 268 -8.27 -5.11 -10.54
N LEU A 269 -8.07 -5.49 -11.80
CA LEU A 269 -9.12 -6.15 -12.58
C LEU A 269 -9.52 -7.49 -11.98
N PHE A 270 -8.55 -8.26 -11.48
CA PHE A 270 -8.85 -9.52 -10.78
C PHE A 270 -9.57 -9.30 -9.45
N PHE A 271 -9.22 -8.25 -8.71
CA PHE A 271 -9.95 -7.84 -7.50
C PHE A 271 -11.42 -7.50 -7.82
N VAL A 272 -11.65 -6.69 -8.85
CA VAL A 272 -13.02 -6.36 -9.32
C VAL A 272 -13.75 -7.61 -9.82
N GLY A 273 -13.06 -8.51 -10.55
CA GLY A 273 -13.61 -9.79 -10.99
C GLY A 273 -14.04 -10.69 -9.82
N ALA A 274 -13.22 -10.78 -8.76
CA ALA A 274 -13.57 -11.51 -7.54
C ALA A 274 -14.81 -10.90 -6.85
N SER A 275 -14.89 -9.57 -6.79
CA SER A 275 -16.06 -8.86 -6.24
C SER A 275 -17.31 -9.02 -7.11
N LEU A 276 -17.15 -9.15 -8.43
CA LEU A 276 -18.27 -9.47 -9.32
C LEU A 276 -18.86 -10.86 -9.01
N ILE A 277 -18.02 -11.86 -8.76
CA ILE A 277 -18.46 -13.20 -8.36
C ILE A 277 -19.28 -13.11 -7.07
N THR A 278 -18.79 -12.38 -6.06
CA THR A 278 -19.52 -12.16 -4.80
C THR A 278 -20.87 -11.46 -5.03
N THR A 279 -20.89 -10.47 -5.92
CA THR A 279 -22.13 -9.75 -6.27
C THR A 279 -23.14 -10.70 -6.92
N VAL A 280 -22.71 -11.50 -7.89
CA VAL A 280 -23.59 -12.48 -8.55
C VAL A 280 -24.08 -13.53 -7.58
N CYS A 281 -23.21 -14.10 -6.73
CA CYS A 281 -23.61 -15.06 -5.70
C CYS A 281 -24.66 -14.48 -4.72
N GLY A 282 -24.54 -13.19 -4.38
CA GLY A 282 -25.50 -12.52 -3.49
C GLY A 282 -26.86 -12.18 -4.15
N LEU A 283 -26.96 -12.23 -5.49
CA LEU A 283 -28.18 -12.03 -6.25
C LEU A 283 -28.92 -13.34 -6.53
N LEU A 284 -28.26 -14.48 -6.37
CA LEU A 284 -28.87 -15.79 -6.59
C LEU A 284 -29.72 -16.21 -5.40
N PRO A 285 -30.80 -17.00 -5.62
CA PRO A 285 -31.59 -17.59 -4.53
C PRO A 285 -30.72 -18.41 -3.59
N GLU A 286 -31.09 -18.45 -2.31
CA GLU A 286 -30.43 -19.30 -1.33
C GLU A 286 -30.51 -20.79 -1.75
N ASN A 287 -29.37 -21.38 -1.96
CA ASN A 287 -29.20 -22.80 -2.24
C ASN A 287 -27.89 -23.28 -1.56
N SER A 288 -27.64 -24.60 -1.61
CA SER A 288 -26.46 -25.18 -0.96
C SER A 288 -25.14 -24.56 -1.43
N VAL A 289 -25.04 -24.07 -2.68
CA VAL A 289 -23.85 -23.45 -3.24
C VAL A 289 -23.67 -22.03 -2.71
N THR A 290 -24.71 -21.20 -2.72
CA THR A 290 -24.65 -19.82 -2.22
C THR A 290 -24.44 -19.79 -0.70
N LEU A 291 -24.99 -20.76 0.02
CA LEU A 291 -24.78 -20.91 1.47
C LEU A 291 -23.33 -21.32 1.77
N PHE A 292 -22.81 -22.31 1.04
CA PHE A 292 -21.38 -22.70 1.14
C PHE A 292 -20.46 -21.51 0.83
N TYR A 293 -20.77 -20.76 -0.24
CA TYR A 293 -19.98 -19.59 -0.63
C TYR A 293 -19.90 -18.56 0.49
N SER A 294 -21.05 -18.15 1.04
CA SER A 294 -21.12 -17.09 2.07
C SER A 294 -20.60 -17.54 3.44
N SER A 295 -20.91 -18.77 3.87
CA SER A 295 -20.63 -19.26 5.24
C SER A 295 -19.25 -19.92 5.38
N GLN A 296 -18.69 -20.49 4.31
CA GLN A 296 -17.41 -21.21 4.36
C GLN A 296 -16.33 -20.54 3.52
N PHE A 297 -16.61 -20.30 2.22
CA PHE A 297 -15.59 -19.81 1.29
C PHE A 297 -15.14 -18.37 1.61
N VAL A 298 -16.09 -17.43 1.82
CA VAL A 298 -15.75 -16.02 2.09
C VAL A 298 -14.96 -15.83 3.38
N PRO A 299 -15.32 -16.46 4.53
CA PRO A 299 -14.51 -16.40 5.74
C PRO A 299 -13.09 -17.00 5.55
N PHE A 300 -12.99 -18.14 4.85
CA PHE A 300 -11.70 -18.75 4.53
C PHE A 300 -10.85 -17.82 3.63
N ALA A 301 -11.46 -17.22 2.60
CA ALA A 301 -10.78 -16.27 1.73
C ALA A 301 -10.26 -15.04 2.49
N LYS A 302 -11.06 -14.48 3.42
CA LYS A 302 -10.62 -13.40 4.31
C LYS A 302 -9.44 -13.80 5.17
N TRP A 303 -9.49 -14.98 5.80
CA TRP A 303 -8.39 -15.49 6.62
C TRP A 303 -7.12 -15.67 5.79
N LEU A 304 -7.24 -16.29 4.61
CA LEU A 304 -6.11 -16.52 3.70
C LEU A 304 -5.50 -15.19 3.21
N ALA A 305 -6.33 -14.21 2.88
CA ALA A 305 -5.86 -12.88 2.50
C ALA A 305 -5.07 -12.21 3.64
N LYS A 306 -5.58 -12.24 4.88
CA LYS A 306 -4.88 -11.71 6.06
C LYS A 306 -3.54 -12.41 6.31
N PHE A 307 -3.50 -13.73 6.18
CA PHE A 307 -2.26 -14.50 6.32
C PHE A 307 -1.24 -14.14 5.22
N PHE A 308 -1.67 -14.01 3.97
CA PHE A 308 -0.82 -13.57 2.86
C PHE A 308 -0.32 -12.14 3.03
N ILE A 309 -1.13 -11.24 3.61
CA ILE A 309 -0.71 -9.89 3.98
C ILE A 309 0.41 -9.97 5.02
N ALA A 310 0.25 -10.77 6.08
CA ALA A 310 1.30 -10.96 7.10
C ALA A 310 2.60 -11.52 6.49
N MET A 311 2.50 -12.51 5.58
CA MET A 311 3.66 -13.02 4.82
C MET A 311 4.37 -11.91 4.04
N ALA A 312 3.60 -11.08 3.33
CA ALA A 312 4.13 -9.98 2.53
C ALA A 312 4.79 -8.91 3.43
N MET A 313 4.20 -8.63 4.60
CA MET A 313 4.78 -7.70 5.58
C MET A 313 6.10 -8.22 6.15
N GLY A 314 6.17 -9.50 6.51
CA GLY A 314 7.42 -10.14 6.92
C GLY A 314 8.51 -10.05 5.84
N ALA A 315 8.14 -10.29 4.57
CA ALA A 315 9.05 -10.15 3.43
C ALA A 315 9.54 -8.71 3.25
N ILE A 316 8.66 -7.71 3.43
CA ILE A 316 9.00 -6.30 3.36
C ILE A 316 9.93 -5.94 4.52
N GLY A 317 9.64 -6.39 5.74
CA GLY A 317 10.52 -6.20 6.90
C GLY A 317 11.93 -6.75 6.65
N LEU A 318 12.05 -7.96 6.10
CA LEU A 318 13.33 -8.58 5.73
C LEU A 318 14.12 -7.76 4.69
N ASN A 319 13.44 -7.07 3.78
CA ASN A 319 14.07 -6.21 2.77
C ASN A 319 14.34 -4.79 3.28
N THR A 320 13.90 -4.43 4.48
CA THR A 320 13.98 -3.06 4.99
C THR A 320 15.15 -2.91 5.96
N ASN A 321 16.17 -2.14 5.57
CA ASN A 321 17.23 -1.72 6.46
C ASN A 321 17.01 -0.27 6.89
N ILE A 322 16.36 -0.08 8.03
CA ILE A 322 15.96 1.24 8.54
C ILE A 322 17.17 2.15 8.80
N VAL A 323 18.30 1.58 9.22
CA VAL A 323 19.53 2.35 9.49
C VAL A 323 20.08 2.95 8.20
N LYS A 324 20.11 2.17 7.11
CA LYS A 324 20.51 2.68 5.78
C LYS A 324 19.54 3.72 5.25
N LEU A 325 18.23 3.53 5.45
CA LEU A 325 17.19 4.46 5.03
C LEU A 325 17.39 5.85 5.66
N ILE A 326 17.60 5.90 6.97
CA ILE A 326 17.80 7.16 7.71
C ILE A 326 19.14 7.80 7.34
N ARG A 327 20.22 7.03 7.26
CA ARG A 327 21.57 7.55 7.02
C ARG A 327 21.76 8.15 5.62
N ASN A 328 21.09 7.62 4.61
CA ASN A 328 21.27 8.04 3.21
C ASN A 328 20.24 9.08 2.73
N GLY A 329 19.27 9.45 3.57
CA GLY A 329 18.08 10.18 3.12
C GLY A 329 18.19 11.71 3.03
N GLY A 330 18.94 12.37 3.89
CA GLY A 330 19.14 13.83 3.85
C GLY A 330 17.90 14.68 3.51
N LYS A 331 18.06 15.65 2.60
CA LYS A 331 16.98 16.52 2.10
C LYS A 331 15.77 15.78 1.50
N PRO A 332 15.92 14.65 0.75
CA PRO A 332 14.79 13.85 0.27
C PRO A 332 13.88 13.33 1.37
N ILE A 333 14.41 12.94 2.56
CA ILE A 333 13.57 12.52 3.69
C ILE A 333 12.71 13.69 4.17
N LEU A 334 13.27 14.88 4.29
CA LEU A 334 12.50 16.05 4.72
C LEU A 334 11.42 16.42 3.70
N LEU A 335 11.71 16.32 2.41
CA LEU A 335 10.71 16.48 1.34
C LEU A 335 9.59 15.46 1.49
N GLY A 336 9.93 14.17 1.67
CA GLY A 336 8.97 13.10 1.89
C GLY A 336 8.13 13.31 3.16
N LEU A 337 8.73 13.79 4.24
CA LEU A 337 8.04 14.17 5.48
C LEU A 337 7.01 15.29 5.23
N CYS A 338 7.40 16.34 4.51
CA CYS A 338 6.47 17.42 4.16
C CYS A 338 5.29 16.92 3.33
N CYS A 339 5.53 16.06 2.33
CA CYS A 339 4.47 15.44 1.56
C CYS A 339 3.56 14.60 2.46
N TRP A 340 4.14 13.73 3.30
CA TRP A 340 3.39 12.83 4.18
C TRP A 340 2.51 13.56 5.18
N VAL A 341 3.05 14.57 5.86
CA VAL A 341 2.30 15.43 6.82
C VAL A 341 1.19 16.19 6.08
N SER A 342 1.48 16.76 4.91
CA SER A 342 0.49 17.52 4.14
C SER A 342 -0.65 16.63 3.63
N ILE A 343 -0.34 15.41 3.17
CA ILE A 343 -1.35 14.42 2.75
C ILE A 343 -2.22 14.03 3.95
N THR A 344 -1.62 13.76 5.10
CA THR A 344 -2.31 13.43 6.34
C THR A 344 -3.27 14.54 6.75
N ALA A 345 -2.79 15.79 6.79
CA ALA A 345 -3.60 16.94 7.14
C ALA A 345 -4.77 17.17 6.16
N VAL A 346 -4.50 17.08 4.85
CA VAL A 346 -5.55 17.26 3.82
C VAL A 346 -6.54 16.10 3.84
N SER A 347 -6.09 14.86 4.07
CA SER A 347 -6.99 13.72 4.20
C SER A 347 -7.97 13.93 5.35
N LEU A 348 -7.50 14.33 6.53
CA LEU A 348 -8.35 14.59 7.68
C LEU A 348 -9.24 15.83 7.48
N GLY A 349 -8.67 16.91 6.93
CA GLY A 349 -9.40 18.16 6.68
C GLY A 349 -10.55 18.00 5.69
N VAL A 350 -10.30 17.32 4.55
CA VAL A 350 -11.37 17.07 3.56
C VAL A 350 -12.45 16.15 4.15
N GLN A 351 -12.06 15.12 4.91
CA GLN A 351 -13.01 14.24 5.58
C GLN A 351 -13.89 14.97 6.60
N SER A 352 -13.31 15.93 7.35
CA SER A 352 -14.08 16.76 8.29
C SER A 352 -15.12 17.61 7.56
N VAL A 353 -14.77 18.19 6.38
CA VAL A 353 -15.71 18.99 5.59
C VAL A 353 -16.75 18.15 4.89
N THR A 354 -16.40 16.95 4.43
CA THR A 354 -17.31 16.04 3.71
C THR A 354 -18.16 15.16 4.64
N GLY A 355 -17.98 15.27 5.95
CA GLY A 355 -18.73 14.44 6.93
C GLY A 355 -18.24 12.99 7.04
N LEU A 356 -17.14 12.63 6.36
CA LEU A 356 -16.59 11.27 6.40
C LEU A 356 -15.78 10.98 7.66
N PHE A 357 -15.37 12.01 8.41
CA PHE A 357 -14.47 11.88 9.56
C PHE A 357 -15.00 10.91 10.64
N ALA A 358 -16.23 11.08 11.05
CA ALA A 358 -16.87 10.25 12.07
C ALA A 358 -17.81 9.18 11.48
N SER A 359 -17.84 9.01 10.15
CA SER A 359 -18.72 8.03 9.50
C SER A 359 -18.28 6.60 9.76
N ASN A 360 -19.26 5.69 9.84
CA ASN A 360 -19.04 4.26 10.04
C ASN A 360 -19.52 3.46 8.82
N LEU A 361 -18.85 2.32 8.58
CA LEU A 361 -19.17 1.36 7.53
C LEU A 361 -20.45 0.58 7.84
#